data_b30de24e5e27f89cd7b544f91b155dff
#
_entry.id   b30de24e5e27f89cd7b544f91b155dff
#
_cell.length_a   1.000
_cell.length_b   1.000
_cell.length_c   1.000
_cell.angle_alpha   90.00
_cell.angle_beta   90.00
_cell.angle_gamma   90.00
#
_symmetry.space_group_name_H-M   'P 1'
#
loop_
_entity.id
_entity.type
_entity.pdbx_description
1 polymer ?
#
loop_
_entity_poly.entity_id
_entity_poly.type
_entity_poly.pdbx_seq_one_letter_code
_entity_poly.pdbx_strand_id
1 'polypeptide(L)'
;MSSEATERLLISHAHGVSRTNDVHLHIKKHFYYMWPWKHGHFSGKEENAMDNCKVIAITNQKGGVGKTTTTVNLGVGLAQAGYKVLLLDADPQGSLTISLGIKNPDELSVSLATIMQRVIDDEQIAPQDGIIHHQEGVDLIPSNIELSGMEVSLFNTMSREYVLRSHLNDIRKNYDYILVDCMPSLGMMTINALVAADSVIIPSQPNFLSTKGLNLLMRSIARVKRQINPKLRIDGILLTMVDSRTNNAKAIISSLRSTVGENIRVFNTEIPHSVRAAECSVEGKSIFAHDKHGKVAAAYDALTKEVTQIERQKDRFRSDGVR
;
A
#
# COMPACT_ATOMS: atom_id res chain seq x y z
N MET A 1 -5.97 28.22 -32.57
CA MET A 1 -4.92 28.93 -31.80
C MET A 1 -4.08 27.86 -31.15
N SER A 2 -2.80 27.79 -31.52
CA SER A 2 -1.92 26.65 -31.40
C SER A 2 -1.31 26.48 -29.99
N SER A 3 -1.00 25.24 -29.64
CA SER A 3 -0.37 24.74 -28.44
C SER A 3 0.90 25.49 -27.98
N GLU A 4 1.60 26.16 -28.86
CA GLU A 4 2.85 26.88 -28.60
C GLU A 4 2.69 28.22 -27.85
N ALA A 5 1.52 28.85 -27.88
CA ALA A 5 1.27 30.09 -27.15
C ALA A 5 1.12 29.89 -25.63
N THR A 6 0.75 28.66 -25.20
CA THR A 6 0.54 28.32 -23.79
C THR A 6 1.86 27.98 -23.11
N GLU A 7 2.83 27.45 -23.84
CA GLU A 7 4.14 27.05 -23.28
C GLU A 7 5.06 28.28 -23.06
N ARG A 8 4.97 29.33 -23.85
CA ARG A 8 5.80 30.55 -23.69
C ARG A 8 5.39 31.41 -22.50
N LEU A 9 4.13 31.34 -22.06
CA LEU A 9 3.64 32.09 -20.88
C LEU A 9 4.10 31.45 -19.54
N LEU A 10 4.50 30.20 -19.53
CA LEU A 10 4.97 29.48 -18.33
C LEU A 10 6.45 29.68 -18.01
N ILE A 11 7.24 30.15 -18.96
CA ILE A 11 8.71 30.31 -18.80
C ILE A 11 9.10 31.75 -18.36
N SER A 12 8.25 32.73 -18.53
CA SER A 12 8.61 34.12 -18.23
C SER A 12 8.33 34.58 -16.79
N HIS A 13 7.72 33.75 -15.94
CA HIS A 13 7.38 34.10 -14.54
C HIS A 13 8.25 33.37 -13.48
N ALA A 14 9.41 32.82 -13.87
CA ALA A 14 10.25 32.01 -12.97
C ALA A 14 11.30 32.81 -12.19
N HIS A 15 11.25 34.12 -12.15
CA HIS A 15 12.16 34.93 -11.35
C HIS A 15 11.40 35.88 -10.43
N GLY A 16 11.24 35.46 -9.17
CA GLY A 16 11.00 36.38 -8.07
C GLY A 16 9.71 36.28 -7.27
N VAL A 17 9.29 35.07 -6.83
CA VAL A 17 8.32 34.99 -5.72
C VAL A 17 8.65 33.76 -4.83
N SER A 18 8.56 33.97 -3.53
CA SER A 18 8.83 33.01 -2.45
C SER A 18 8.22 31.63 -2.69
N ARG A 19 9.08 30.61 -2.78
CA ARG A 19 8.81 29.21 -3.13
C ARG A 19 7.80 28.45 -2.25
N THR A 20 7.35 29.01 -1.14
CA THR A 20 6.47 28.34 -0.18
C THR A 20 4.98 28.53 -0.45
N ASN A 21 4.56 29.66 -1.03
CA ASN A 21 3.14 29.95 -1.26
C ASN A 21 2.57 29.28 -2.52
N ASP A 22 3.39 29.07 -3.57
CA ASP A 22 2.92 28.47 -4.83
C ASP A 22 2.65 26.97 -4.70
N VAL A 23 3.41 26.26 -3.88
CA VAL A 23 3.18 24.83 -3.59
C VAL A 23 1.83 24.66 -2.87
N HIS A 24 1.53 25.55 -1.92
CA HIS A 24 0.28 25.49 -1.14
C HIS A 24 -0.97 25.71 -2.01
N LEU A 25 -0.89 26.62 -2.96
CA LEU A 25 -2.01 26.96 -3.86
C LEU A 25 -2.26 25.88 -4.92
N HIS A 26 -1.19 25.24 -5.42
CA HIS A 26 -1.29 24.19 -6.43
C HIS A 26 -1.88 22.89 -5.86
N ILE A 27 -1.51 22.52 -4.64
CA ILE A 27 -2.04 21.37 -3.94
C ILE A 27 -3.52 21.57 -3.59
N LYS A 28 -3.92 22.75 -3.06
CA LYS A 28 -5.33 23.06 -2.76
C LYS A 28 -6.23 22.98 -4.00
N LYS A 29 -5.83 23.59 -5.12
CA LYS A 29 -6.66 23.57 -6.35
C LYS A 29 -6.87 22.18 -6.94
N HIS A 30 -5.84 21.29 -6.91
CA HIS A 30 -5.97 19.95 -7.48
C HIS A 30 -6.81 19.01 -6.61
N PHE A 31 -6.75 19.14 -5.28
CA PHE A 31 -7.56 18.31 -4.38
C PHE A 31 -9.03 18.72 -4.35
N TYR A 32 -9.36 20.01 -4.52
CA TYR A 32 -10.74 20.49 -4.47
C TYR A 32 -11.61 19.98 -5.64
N TYR A 33 -11.02 19.72 -6.82
CA TYR A 33 -11.73 19.18 -7.98
C TYR A 33 -11.82 17.65 -8.00
N MET A 34 -11.15 16.96 -7.08
CA MET A 34 -11.03 15.49 -7.11
C MET A 34 -11.99 14.77 -6.16
N TRP A 35 -12.68 15.48 -5.26
CA TRP A 35 -13.47 14.84 -4.21
C TRP A 35 -14.89 15.39 -4.06
N PRO A 36 -15.85 15.02 -4.92
CA PRO A 36 -17.27 15.35 -4.73
C PRO A 36 -18.04 14.22 -4.04
N TRP A 37 -17.67 13.85 -2.80
CA TRP A 37 -18.41 12.77 -2.12
C TRP A 37 -18.91 13.22 -0.75
N LYS A 38 -20.11 13.81 -0.75
CA LYS A 38 -21.05 13.72 0.36
C LYS A 38 -22.26 12.91 -0.13
N HIS A 39 -22.44 11.72 0.48
CA HIS A 39 -23.66 10.89 0.49
C HIS A 39 -24.13 10.23 -0.83
N GLY A 40 -24.03 8.92 -0.87
CA GLY A 40 -24.80 8.02 -1.73
C GLY A 40 -25.11 6.72 -0.99
N HIS A 41 -26.37 6.52 -0.61
CA HIS A 41 -26.88 5.25 -0.07
C HIS A 41 -26.87 4.18 -1.16
N PHE A 42 -26.29 3.03 -0.87
CA PHE A 42 -26.58 1.78 -1.56
C PHE A 42 -26.90 0.71 -0.52
N SER A 43 -28.15 0.24 -0.53
CA SER A 43 -28.61 -0.93 0.22
C SER A 43 -28.29 -2.19 -0.57
N GLY A 44 -27.59 -3.12 0.04
CA GLY A 44 -27.35 -4.47 -0.48
C GLY A 44 -27.11 -5.39 0.70
N LYS A 45 -28.15 -6.14 1.08
CA LYS A 45 -28.09 -7.21 2.08
C LYS A 45 -27.22 -8.33 1.58
N GLU A 46 -26.20 -8.67 2.35
CA GLU A 46 -25.69 -9.97 2.78
C GLU A 46 -24.34 -9.75 3.46
N GLU A 47 -24.40 -9.38 4.75
CA GLU A 47 -23.27 -9.53 5.65
C GLU A 47 -23.39 -10.90 6.31
N ASN A 48 -22.73 -11.90 5.72
CA ASN A 48 -22.42 -13.13 6.43
C ASN A 48 -21.42 -12.81 7.55
N ALA A 49 -21.73 -13.31 8.73
CA ALA A 49 -20.96 -13.15 9.94
C ALA A 49 -19.51 -13.60 9.76
N MET A 50 -18.58 -12.79 10.28
CA MET A 50 -17.22 -13.13 10.66
C MET A 50 -16.22 -13.39 9.54
N ASP A 51 -15.97 -12.42 8.69
CA ASP A 51 -14.69 -12.29 8.05
C ASP A 51 -13.95 -11.07 8.65
N ASN A 52 -13.23 -11.32 9.74
CA ASN A 52 -12.49 -10.29 10.47
C ASN A 52 -11.13 -9.97 9.82
N CYS A 53 -10.76 -10.69 8.75
CA CYS A 53 -9.49 -10.48 8.07
C CYS A 53 -9.46 -9.13 7.36
N LYS A 54 -8.36 -8.41 7.56
CA LYS A 54 -8.12 -7.12 6.92
C LYS A 54 -7.06 -7.24 5.84
N VAL A 55 -7.44 -6.99 4.59
CA VAL A 55 -6.52 -6.92 3.46
C VAL A 55 -6.08 -5.47 3.24
N ILE A 56 -4.78 -5.20 3.35
CA ILE A 56 -4.18 -3.87 3.21
C ILE A 56 -3.20 -3.88 2.03
N ALA A 57 -3.45 -3.06 1.01
CA ALA A 57 -2.50 -2.84 -0.07
C ALA A 57 -1.48 -1.75 0.32
N ILE A 58 -0.19 -2.06 0.22
CA ILE A 58 0.90 -1.11 0.43
C ILE A 58 1.36 -0.64 -0.95
N THR A 59 0.95 0.55 -1.37
CA THR A 59 1.16 0.98 -2.76
C THR A 59 1.63 2.42 -2.89
N ASN A 60 2.51 2.65 -3.85
CA ASN A 60 2.88 3.94 -4.40
C ASN A 60 3.54 3.72 -5.77
N GLN A 61 3.24 4.58 -6.75
CA GLN A 61 3.86 4.55 -8.07
C GLN A 61 5.37 4.78 -8.05
N LYS A 62 5.87 5.48 -7.02
CA LYS A 62 7.29 5.77 -6.92
C LYS A 62 8.04 4.57 -6.36
N GLY A 63 9.13 4.19 -7.04
CA GLY A 63 10.11 3.25 -6.54
C GLY A 63 10.89 3.82 -5.34
N GLY A 64 11.38 2.96 -4.45
CA GLY A 64 12.26 3.34 -3.35
C GLY A 64 11.62 4.19 -2.24
N VAL A 65 10.29 4.18 -2.10
CA VAL A 65 9.59 4.91 -1.01
C VAL A 65 9.35 4.05 0.24
N GLY A 66 9.92 2.85 0.31
CA GLY A 66 9.80 1.97 1.47
C GLY A 66 8.52 1.13 1.52
N LYS A 67 7.90 0.79 0.38
CA LYS A 67 6.74 -0.12 0.32
C LYS A 67 7.08 -1.46 0.95
N THR A 68 8.02 -2.18 0.38
CA THR A 68 8.49 -3.50 0.85
C THR A 68 8.96 -3.47 2.30
N THR A 69 9.78 -2.48 2.66
CA THR A 69 10.23 -2.29 4.04
C THR A 69 9.05 -2.10 5.00
N THR A 70 8.02 -1.36 4.57
CA THR A 70 6.80 -1.18 5.37
C THR A 70 6.01 -2.48 5.46
N THR A 71 5.87 -3.22 4.36
CA THR A 71 5.14 -4.50 4.35
C THR A 71 5.78 -5.51 5.30
N VAL A 72 7.11 -5.70 5.23
CA VAL A 72 7.85 -6.60 6.14
C VAL A 72 7.65 -6.16 7.60
N ASN A 73 7.98 -4.91 7.91
CA ASN A 73 8.07 -4.51 9.31
C ASN A 73 6.69 -4.27 9.96
N LEU A 74 5.69 -3.80 9.21
CA LEU A 74 4.32 -3.76 9.72
C LEU A 74 3.78 -5.19 9.92
N GLY A 75 4.04 -6.10 8.98
CA GLY A 75 3.60 -7.49 9.08
C GLY A 75 4.20 -8.20 10.29
N VAL A 76 5.51 -8.12 10.47
CA VAL A 76 6.19 -8.70 11.63
C VAL A 76 5.72 -8.02 12.93
N GLY A 77 5.52 -6.70 12.92
CA GLY A 77 4.98 -5.99 14.09
C GLY A 77 3.57 -6.46 14.47
N LEU A 78 2.70 -6.71 13.49
CA LEU A 78 1.37 -7.29 13.72
C LEU A 78 1.46 -8.73 14.25
N ALA A 79 2.37 -9.56 13.71
CA ALA A 79 2.59 -10.91 14.20
C ALA A 79 3.10 -10.92 15.65
N GLN A 80 4.02 -10.02 16.01
CA GLN A 80 4.49 -9.84 17.39
C GLN A 80 3.37 -9.34 18.33
N ALA A 81 2.37 -8.64 17.80
CA ALA A 81 1.16 -8.22 18.54
C ALA A 81 0.12 -9.36 18.68
N GLY A 82 0.42 -10.57 18.16
CA GLY A 82 -0.40 -11.77 18.31
C GLY A 82 -1.39 -12.02 17.18
N TYR A 83 -1.32 -11.28 16.07
CA TYR A 83 -2.17 -11.48 14.89
C TYR A 83 -1.58 -12.52 13.94
N LYS A 84 -2.45 -13.25 13.25
CA LYS A 84 -2.09 -14.13 12.12
C LYS A 84 -1.94 -13.27 10.87
N VAL A 85 -0.75 -13.23 10.29
CA VAL A 85 -0.40 -12.31 9.21
C VAL A 85 0.10 -13.05 7.99
N LEU A 86 -0.49 -12.76 6.83
CA LEU A 86 0.02 -13.16 5.54
C LEU A 86 0.59 -11.93 4.81
N LEU A 87 1.81 -12.07 4.32
CA LEU A 87 2.45 -11.13 3.42
C LEU A 87 2.35 -11.67 1.99
N LEU A 88 2.00 -10.81 1.04
CA LEU A 88 1.85 -11.18 -0.35
C LEU A 88 2.71 -10.27 -1.21
N ASP A 89 3.67 -10.85 -1.91
CA ASP A 89 4.56 -10.13 -2.82
C ASP A 89 3.89 -10.00 -4.20
N ALA A 90 3.46 -8.80 -4.57
CA ALA A 90 2.84 -8.50 -5.85
C ALA A 90 3.75 -7.66 -6.76
N ASP A 91 5.08 -7.77 -6.57
CA ASP A 91 6.11 -7.18 -7.44
C ASP A 91 6.93 -8.29 -8.11
N PRO A 92 7.02 -8.33 -9.47
CA PRO A 92 7.85 -9.31 -10.17
C PRO A 92 9.33 -9.30 -9.78
N GLN A 93 9.80 -8.21 -9.15
CA GLN A 93 11.16 -8.13 -8.65
C GLN A 93 11.39 -9.00 -7.40
N GLY A 94 10.35 -9.58 -6.80
CA GLY A 94 10.46 -10.43 -5.63
C GLY A 94 11.08 -9.76 -4.40
N SER A 95 10.94 -8.43 -4.30
CA SER A 95 11.65 -7.66 -3.28
C SER A 95 11.22 -8.01 -1.85
N LEU A 96 9.93 -8.29 -1.63
CA LEU A 96 9.42 -8.75 -0.35
C LEU A 96 9.94 -10.16 -0.04
N THR A 97 9.90 -11.03 -1.04
CA THR A 97 10.38 -12.42 -0.99
C THR A 97 11.85 -12.47 -0.59
N ILE A 98 12.69 -11.67 -1.25
CA ILE A 98 14.13 -11.56 -0.92
C ILE A 98 14.31 -10.97 0.49
N SER A 99 13.55 -9.95 0.87
CA SER A 99 13.64 -9.31 2.19
C SER A 99 13.26 -10.22 3.35
N LEU A 100 12.62 -11.36 3.06
CA LEU A 100 12.31 -12.43 4.01
C LEU A 100 13.25 -13.66 3.86
N GLY A 101 14.41 -13.46 3.23
CA GLY A 101 15.51 -14.44 3.20
C GLY A 101 15.47 -15.46 2.07
N ILE A 102 14.51 -15.40 1.15
CA ILE A 102 14.48 -16.27 -0.03
C ILE A 102 15.33 -15.63 -1.12
N LYS A 103 16.58 -16.09 -1.24
CA LYS A 103 17.59 -15.46 -2.10
C LYS A 103 17.35 -15.68 -3.59
N ASN A 104 16.76 -16.82 -3.96
CA ASN A 104 16.53 -17.23 -5.34
C ASN A 104 15.02 -17.44 -5.59
N PRO A 105 14.22 -16.36 -5.70
CA PRO A 105 12.76 -16.50 -5.90
C PRO A 105 12.39 -17.26 -7.17
N ASP A 106 13.23 -17.19 -8.21
CA ASP A 106 12.97 -17.83 -9.50
C ASP A 106 13.13 -19.36 -9.47
N GLU A 107 13.68 -19.92 -8.39
CA GLU A 107 13.77 -21.37 -8.17
C GLU A 107 12.54 -21.94 -7.45
N LEU A 108 11.60 -21.09 -7.02
CA LEU A 108 10.38 -21.52 -6.34
C LEU A 108 9.41 -22.19 -7.31
N SER A 109 8.92 -23.37 -6.93
CA SER A 109 7.94 -24.12 -7.72
C SER A 109 6.54 -23.50 -7.72
N VAL A 110 6.20 -22.72 -6.71
CA VAL A 110 4.91 -22.03 -6.56
C VAL A 110 5.16 -20.60 -6.13
N SER A 111 4.64 -19.67 -6.91
CA SER A 111 4.69 -18.24 -6.69
C SER A 111 3.28 -17.63 -6.84
N LEU A 112 3.12 -16.34 -6.58
CA LEU A 112 1.88 -15.62 -6.84
C LEU A 112 1.46 -15.75 -8.32
N ALA A 113 2.43 -15.75 -9.26
CA ALA A 113 2.13 -15.96 -10.68
C ALA A 113 1.47 -17.31 -10.93
N THR A 114 2.04 -18.39 -10.37
CA THR A 114 1.49 -19.74 -10.46
C THR A 114 0.06 -19.81 -9.89
N ILE A 115 -0.15 -19.21 -8.71
CA ILE A 115 -1.46 -19.17 -8.05
C ILE A 115 -2.48 -18.43 -8.92
N MET A 116 -2.13 -17.24 -9.41
CA MET A 116 -3.04 -16.46 -10.25
C MET A 116 -3.36 -17.15 -11.57
N GLN A 117 -2.39 -17.84 -12.17
CA GLN A 117 -2.64 -18.62 -13.39
C GLN A 117 -3.64 -19.75 -13.12
N ARG A 118 -3.50 -20.50 -12.02
CA ARG A 118 -4.46 -21.54 -11.63
C ARG A 118 -5.87 -21.00 -11.41
N VAL A 119 -6.00 -19.79 -10.82
CA VAL A 119 -7.31 -19.12 -10.69
C VAL A 119 -7.90 -18.80 -12.07
N ILE A 120 -7.08 -18.36 -13.03
CA ILE A 120 -7.52 -18.05 -14.39
C ILE A 120 -7.99 -19.34 -15.12
N ASP A 121 -7.33 -20.45 -14.85
CA ASP A 121 -7.59 -21.75 -15.48
C ASP A 121 -8.67 -22.56 -14.72
N ASP A 122 -9.36 -21.95 -13.72
CA ASP A 122 -10.37 -22.59 -12.87
C ASP A 122 -9.88 -23.87 -12.17
N GLU A 123 -8.57 -23.94 -11.85
CA GLU A 123 -7.98 -25.05 -11.13
C GLU A 123 -8.23 -24.97 -9.61
N GLN A 124 -8.33 -26.15 -8.97
CA GLN A 124 -8.40 -26.22 -7.51
C GLN A 124 -7.06 -25.84 -6.88
N ILE A 125 -7.08 -24.91 -5.93
CA ILE A 125 -5.92 -24.45 -5.17
C ILE A 125 -6.18 -24.79 -3.70
N ALA A 126 -5.28 -25.59 -3.11
CA ALA A 126 -5.38 -25.84 -1.69
C ALA A 126 -5.00 -24.57 -0.90
N PRO A 127 -5.65 -24.27 0.24
CA PRO A 127 -5.41 -23.04 0.99
C PRO A 127 -3.96 -22.82 1.45
N GLN A 128 -3.15 -23.87 1.50
CA GLN A 128 -1.73 -23.85 1.89
C GLN A 128 -0.78 -23.76 0.67
N ASP A 129 -1.30 -23.86 -0.56
CA ASP A 129 -0.44 -23.85 -1.75
C ASP A 129 0.29 -22.50 -1.86
N GLY A 130 1.62 -22.58 -2.03
CA GLY A 130 2.47 -21.42 -2.19
C GLY A 130 2.68 -20.59 -0.92
N ILE A 131 2.18 -21.03 0.25
CA ILE A 131 2.41 -20.35 1.52
C ILE A 131 3.72 -20.85 2.14
N ILE A 132 4.60 -19.92 2.46
CA ILE A 132 5.89 -20.15 3.15
C ILE A 132 5.81 -19.55 4.55
N HIS A 133 6.04 -20.37 5.56
CA HIS A 133 6.08 -19.92 6.95
C HIS A 133 7.45 -19.31 7.29
N HIS A 134 7.45 -18.06 7.73
CA HIS A 134 8.68 -17.37 8.11
C HIS A 134 8.91 -17.44 9.62
N GLN A 135 10.19 -17.53 10.02
CA GLN A 135 10.61 -17.68 11.44
C GLN A 135 10.18 -16.50 12.34
N GLU A 136 9.89 -15.34 11.80
CA GLU A 136 9.40 -14.18 12.56
C GLU A 136 7.86 -14.15 12.69
N GLY A 137 7.18 -15.28 12.41
CA GLY A 137 5.76 -15.48 12.70
C GLY A 137 4.80 -14.91 11.67
N VAL A 138 5.29 -14.60 10.46
CA VAL A 138 4.47 -14.24 9.32
C VAL A 138 4.48 -15.35 8.26
N ASP A 139 3.40 -15.45 7.49
CA ASP A 139 3.34 -16.28 6.31
C ASP A 139 3.60 -15.41 5.07
N LEU A 140 4.11 -16.02 4.00
CA LEU A 140 4.44 -15.35 2.74
C LEU A 140 3.85 -16.12 1.56
N ILE A 141 3.18 -15.42 0.65
CA ILE A 141 3.02 -15.83 -0.74
C ILE A 141 4.11 -15.10 -1.54
N PRO A 142 5.11 -15.83 -2.06
CA PRO A 142 6.26 -15.24 -2.74
C PRO A 142 5.94 -14.81 -4.16
N SER A 143 6.79 -13.93 -4.71
CA SER A 143 6.80 -13.56 -6.12
C SER A 143 8.14 -13.87 -6.76
N ASN A 144 8.12 -13.99 -8.08
CA ASN A 144 9.29 -14.17 -8.93
C ASN A 144 9.08 -13.47 -10.28
N ILE A 145 10.05 -13.58 -11.18
CA ILE A 145 10.02 -12.91 -12.50
C ILE A 145 8.82 -13.34 -13.36
N GLU A 146 8.26 -14.52 -13.14
CA GLU A 146 7.08 -15.01 -13.88
C GLU A 146 5.85 -14.10 -13.74
N LEU A 147 5.76 -13.37 -12.60
CA LEU A 147 4.68 -12.40 -12.38
C LEU A 147 4.66 -11.28 -13.44
N SER A 148 5.79 -11.01 -14.10
CA SER A 148 5.82 -10.07 -15.24
C SER A 148 4.95 -10.52 -16.40
N GLY A 149 4.83 -11.82 -16.62
CA GLY A 149 3.96 -12.40 -17.66
C GLY A 149 2.48 -12.32 -17.32
N MET A 150 2.15 -12.19 -16.04
CA MET A 150 0.76 -12.18 -15.57
C MET A 150 -0.04 -10.98 -16.09
N GLU A 151 0.59 -9.83 -16.34
CA GLU A 151 -0.10 -8.69 -16.95
C GLU A 151 -0.63 -9.02 -18.36
N VAL A 152 0.10 -9.84 -19.12
CA VAL A 152 -0.30 -10.31 -20.45
C VAL A 152 -1.43 -11.35 -20.33
N SER A 153 -1.32 -12.31 -19.41
CA SER A 153 -2.35 -13.32 -19.16
C SER A 153 -3.67 -12.66 -18.74
N LEU A 154 -3.61 -11.70 -17.84
CA LEU A 154 -4.78 -10.94 -17.37
C LEU A 154 -5.46 -10.12 -18.48
N PHE A 155 -4.72 -9.70 -19.52
CA PHE A 155 -5.28 -8.88 -20.58
C PHE A 155 -6.45 -9.59 -21.31
N ASN A 156 -6.35 -10.89 -21.51
CA ASN A 156 -7.35 -11.70 -22.20
C ASN A 156 -8.32 -12.43 -21.24
N THR A 157 -8.17 -12.25 -19.93
CA THR A 157 -8.97 -12.95 -18.92
C THR A 157 -10.27 -12.21 -18.64
N MET A 158 -11.38 -12.93 -18.57
CA MET A 158 -12.66 -12.38 -18.08
C MET A 158 -12.53 -12.06 -16.57
N SER A 159 -13.17 -10.97 -16.14
CA SER A 159 -13.13 -10.54 -14.73
C SER A 159 -11.70 -10.39 -14.17
N ARG A 160 -10.76 -10.06 -15.02
CA ARG A 160 -9.32 -9.98 -14.77
C ARG A 160 -8.93 -9.15 -13.54
N GLU A 161 -9.77 -8.20 -13.13
CA GLU A 161 -9.55 -7.36 -11.98
C GLU A 161 -9.80 -8.11 -10.65
N TYR A 162 -10.47 -9.25 -10.68
CA TYR A 162 -10.90 -10.02 -9.51
C TYR A 162 -10.06 -11.26 -9.23
N VAL A 163 -9.10 -11.61 -10.06
CA VAL A 163 -8.31 -12.86 -9.96
C VAL A 163 -7.65 -12.99 -8.60
N LEU A 164 -6.94 -11.96 -8.13
CA LEU A 164 -6.32 -11.97 -6.80
C LEU A 164 -7.37 -12.03 -5.69
N ARG A 165 -8.46 -11.27 -5.81
CA ARG A 165 -9.54 -11.26 -4.81
C ARG A 165 -10.20 -12.63 -4.70
N SER A 166 -10.38 -13.34 -5.79
CA SER A 166 -10.94 -14.70 -5.78
C SER A 166 -10.10 -15.61 -4.91
N HIS A 167 -8.79 -15.68 -5.14
CA HIS A 167 -7.88 -16.49 -4.32
C HIS A 167 -7.88 -16.05 -2.84
N LEU A 168 -7.79 -14.75 -2.57
CA LEU A 168 -7.74 -14.26 -1.19
C LEU A 168 -9.04 -14.57 -0.41
N ASN A 169 -10.20 -14.61 -1.05
CA ASN A 169 -11.45 -14.97 -0.39
C ASN A 169 -11.42 -16.39 0.21
N ASP A 170 -10.69 -17.31 -0.40
CA ASP A 170 -10.61 -18.71 0.04
C ASP A 170 -9.71 -18.86 1.28
N ILE A 171 -8.67 -18.02 1.39
CA ILE A 171 -7.64 -18.15 2.43
C ILE A 171 -7.79 -17.11 3.56
N ARG A 172 -8.49 -16.00 3.35
CA ARG A 172 -8.57 -14.90 4.33
C ARG A 172 -9.12 -15.29 5.70
N LYS A 173 -9.96 -16.32 5.78
CA LYS A 173 -10.48 -16.86 7.05
C LYS A 173 -9.38 -17.40 8.00
N ASN A 174 -8.19 -17.64 7.48
CA ASN A 174 -7.06 -18.17 8.24
C ASN A 174 -6.20 -17.06 8.87
N TYR A 175 -6.43 -15.79 8.49
CA TYR A 175 -5.61 -14.64 8.86
C TYR A 175 -6.42 -13.50 9.47
N ASP A 176 -5.76 -12.71 10.32
CA ASP A 176 -6.29 -11.44 10.82
C ASP A 176 -5.91 -10.29 9.88
N TYR A 177 -4.72 -10.37 9.28
CA TYR A 177 -4.22 -9.38 8.33
C TYR A 177 -3.57 -10.05 7.10
N ILE A 178 -3.84 -9.48 5.93
CA ILE A 178 -3.11 -9.77 4.69
C ILE A 178 -2.53 -8.45 4.18
N LEU A 179 -1.20 -8.36 4.07
CA LEU A 179 -0.53 -7.19 3.53
C LEU A 179 -0.02 -7.48 2.13
N VAL A 180 -0.43 -6.67 1.15
CA VAL A 180 -0.03 -6.84 -0.25
C VAL A 180 1.01 -5.79 -0.60
N ASP A 181 2.26 -6.22 -0.87
CA ASP A 181 3.33 -5.34 -1.36
C ASP A 181 3.18 -5.12 -2.86
N CYS A 182 2.81 -3.92 -3.26
CA CYS A 182 2.52 -3.62 -4.66
C CYS A 182 3.75 -3.11 -5.41
N MET A 183 3.89 -3.52 -6.68
CA MET A 183 4.89 -2.97 -7.58
C MET A 183 4.72 -1.45 -7.78
N PRO A 184 5.79 -0.71 -8.19
CA PRO A 184 5.75 0.72 -8.42
C PRO A 184 5.11 1.09 -9.78
N SER A 185 3.91 0.57 -10.04
CA SER A 185 3.15 0.84 -11.27
C SER A 185 1.66 0.97 -10.98
N LEU A 186 0.88 1.36 -11.99
CA LEU A 186 -0.60 1.32 -11.97
C LEU A 186 -1.15 0.30 -12.96
N GLY A 187 -0.39 -0.78 -13.22
CA GLY A 187 -0.79 -1.88 -14.08
C GLY A 187 -1.87 -2.77 -13.46
N MET A 188 -2.19 -3.87 -14.17
CA MET A 188 -3.26 -4.79 -13.76
C MET A 188 -2.98 -5.47 -12.43
N MET A 189 -1.71 -5.72 -12.07
CA MET A 189 -1.35 -6.26 -10.76
C MET A 189 -1.73 -5.32 -9.63
N THR A 190 -1.43 -4.03 -9.76
CA THR A 190 -1.84 -3.02 -8.76
C THR A 190 -3.37 -2.88 -8.69
N ILE A 191 -4.08 -2.96 -9.83
CA ILE A 191 -5.56 -2.97 -9.84
C ILE A 191 -6.08 -4.19 -9.10
N ASN A 192 -5.55 -5.39 -9.34
CA ASN A 192 -5.91 -6.60 -8.61
C ASN A 192 -5.70 -6.46 -7.10
N ALA A 193 -4.57 -5.91 -6.68
CA ALA A 193 -4.29 -5.62 -5.27
C ALA A 193 -5.33 -4.66 -4.66
N LEU A 194 -5.68 -3.57 -5.35
CA LEU A 194 -6.68 -2.60 -4.90
C LEU A 194 -8.10 -3.18 -4.88
N VAL A 195 -8.42 -4.09 -5.80
CA VAL A 195 -9.74 -4.76 -5.85
C VAL A 195 -9.87 -5.77 -4.72
N ALA A 196 -8.79 -6.45 -4.37
CA ALA A 196 -8.75 -7.41 -3.27
C ALA A 196 -8.70 -6.74 -1.89
N ALA A 197 -8.17 -5.50 -1.81
CA ALA A 197 -7.92 -4.82 -0.54
C ALA A 197 -9.19 -4.20 0.08
N ASP A 198 -9.22 -4.18 1.41
CA ASP A 198 -10.17 -3.39 2.21
C ASP A 198 -9.66 -1.95 2.38
N SER A 199 -8.34 -1.78 2.43
CA SER A 199 -7.73 -0.45 2.56
C SER A 199 -6.33 -0.36 1.96
N VAL A 200 -5.85 0.89 1.87
CA VAL A 200 -4.57 1.24 1.28
C VAL A 200 -3.75 2.05 2.28
N ILE A 201 -2.49 1.67 2.46
CA ILE A 201 -1.45 2.51 3.07
C ILE A 201 -0.53 3.00 1.95
N ILE A 202 -0.20 4.30 1.96
CA ILE A 202 0.61 4.93 0.93
C ILE A 202 1.93 5.42 1.54
N PRO A 203 3.00 4.60 1.52
CA PRO A 203 4.32 5.05 1.94
C PRO A 203 4.83 6.14 1.00
N SER A 204 5.33 7.24 1.54
CA SER A 204 5.82 8.37 0.75
C SER A 204 6.91 9.15 1.48
N GLN A 205 7.93 9.55 0.73
CA GLN A 205 8.96 10.45 1.26
C GLN A 205 8.44 11.88 1.27
N PRO A 206 8.76 12.71 2.29
CA PRO A 206 8.27 14.09 2.38
C PRO A 206 8.54 14.92 1.12
N ASN A 207 9.72 14.78 0.52
CA ASN A 207 10.15 15.57 -0.64
C ASN A 207 9.38 15.26 -1.93
N PHE A 208 8.55 14.22 -1.96
CA PHE A 208 7.90 13.72 -3.16
C PHE A 208 6.36 13.78 -3.13
N LEU A 209 5.77 14.33 -2.09
CA LEU A 209 4.32 14.33 -1.90
C LEU A 209 3.55 15.32 -2.79
N SER A 210 4.24 16.30 -3.35
CA SER A 210 3.67 17.24 -4.32
C SER A 210 3.66 16.71 -5.76
N THR A 211 3.98 15.43 -5.98
CA THR A 211 4.27 14.93 -7.30
C THR A 211 3.03 14.42 -8.03
N LYS A 212 3.10 14.55 -9.36
CA LYS A 212 2.18 13.97 -10.35
C LYS A 212 1.85 12.49 -10.06
N GLY A 213 2.81 11.72 -9.49
CA GLY A 213 2.65 10.31 -9.14
C GLY A 213 1.59 10.05 -8.06
N LEU A 214 1.58 10.82 -6.97
CA LEU A 214 0.55 10.66 -5.93
C LEU A 214 -0.85 10.95 -6.48
N ASN A 215 -0.98 12.01 -7.29
CA ASN A 215 -2.26 12.35 -7.92
C ASN A 215 -2.76 11.25 -8.86
N LEU A 216 -1.88 10.61 -9.63
CA LEU A 216 -2.23 9.49 -10.49
C LEU A 216 -2.68 8.27 -9.68
N LEU A 217 -1.97 7.93 -8.61
CA LEU A 217 -2.36 6.87 -7.70
C LEU A 217 -3.75 7.15 -7.09
N MET A 218 -3.98 8.36 -6.59
CA MET A 218 -5.27 8.76 -6.02
C MET A 218 -6.42 8.63 -7.02
N ARG A 219 -6.19 9.01 -8.29
CA ARG A 219 -7.17 8.83 -9.37
C ARG A 219 -7.47 7.36 -9.63
N SER A 220 -6.45 6.49 -9.60
CA SER A 220 -6.63 5.05 -9.79
C SER A 220 -7.39 4.42 -8.62
N ILE A 221 -7.05 4.76 -7.37
CA ILE A 221 -7.79 4.32 -6.19
C ILE A 221 -9.26 4.79 -6.28
N ALA A 222 -9.50 6.05 -6.62
CA ALA A 222 -10.86 6.59 -6.77
C ALA A 222 -11.65 5.90 -7.89
N ARG A 223 -10.99 5.53 -8.99
CA ARG A 223 -11.62 4.76 -10.09
C ARG A 223 -11.99 3.35 -9.64
N VAL A 224 -11.06 2.63 -9.01
CA VAL A 224 -11.32 1.28 -8.46
C VAL A 224 -12.45 1.34 -7.45
N LYS A 225 -12.40 2.28 -6.50
CA LYS A 225 -13.47 2.47 -5.51
C LYS A 225 -14.85 2.71 -6.14
N ARG A 226 -14.92 3.56 -7.16
CA ARG A 226 -16.19 3.91 -7.80
C ARG A 226 -16.75 2.77 -8.65
N GLN A 227 -15.91 2.00 -9.35
CA GLN A 227 -16.35 1.07 -10.38
C GLN A 227 -16.35 -0.39 -9.95
N ILE A 228 -15.45 -0.79 -9.03
CA ILE A 228 -15.17 -2.20 -8.77
C ILE A 228 -15.22 -2.53 -7.28
N ASN A 229 -14.57 -1.75 -6.42
CA ASN A 229 -14.48 -2.00 -4.97
C ASN A 229 -14.97 -0.79 -4.15
N PRO A 230 -16.29 -0.59 -3.99
CA PRO A 230 -16.84 0.56 -3.26
C PRO A 230 -16.42 0.62 -1.78
N LYS A 231 -16.02 -0.52 -1.20
CA LYS A 231 -15.60 -0.63 0.19
C LYS A 231 -14.14 -0.17 0.40
N LEU A 232 -13.35 -0.01 -0.68
CA LEU A 232 -11.94 0.38 -0.60
C LEU A 232 -11.78 1.74 0.10
N ARG A 233 -10.88 1.80 1.07
CA ARG A 233 -10.56 3.01 1.85
C ARG A 233 -9.08 3.32 1.78
N ILE A 234 -8.71 4.55 2.10
CA ILE A 234 -7.32 4.93 2.33
C ILE A 234 -7.16 5.07 3.83
N ASP A 235 -6.32 4.21 4.43
CA ASP A 235 -6.01 4.28 5.86
C ASP A 235 -5.10 5.46 6.16
N GLY A 236 -4.21 5.81 5.23
CA GLY A 236 -3.41 7.01 5.32
C GLY A 236 -2.17 7.02 4.46
N ILE A 237 -1.51 8.18 4.46
CA ILE A 237 -0.17 8.37 3.93
C ILE A 237 0.83 8.17 5.07
N LEU A 238 1.78 7.23 4.88
CA LEU A 238 2.87 6.99 5.81
C LEU A 238 4.12 7.75 5.35
N LEU A 239 4.61 8.66 6.18
CA LEU A 239 5.86 9.35 5.90
C LEU A 239 7.04 8.46 6.19
N THR A 240 7.85 8.21 5.16
CA THR A 240 9.01 7.30 5.22
C THR A 240 10.30 8.05 4.92
N MET A 241 11.42 7.51 5.39
CA MET A 241 12.77 8.09 5.21
C MET A 241 12.82 9.56 5.63
N VAL A 242 12.18 9.87 6.76
CA VAL A 242 12.11 11.22 7.29
C VAL A 242 13.45 11.59 7.91
N ASP A 243 14.05 12.69 7.45
CA ASP A 243 15.17 13.34 8.15
C ASP A 243 14.66 14.54 8.95
N SER A 244 14.30 14.29 10.20
CA SER A 244 13.75 15.30 11.11
C SER A 244 14.75 16.38 11.54
N ARG A 245 16.04 16.28 11.17
CA ARG A 245 17.08 17.25 11.53
C ARG A 245 16.97 18.53 10.69
N THR A 246 16.36 18.46 9.51
CA THR A 246 16.29 19.60 8.59
C THR A 246 15.00 20.40 8.79
N ASN A 247 15.11 21.72 8.84
CA ASN A 247 13.95 22.62 8.93
C ASN A 247 13.06 22.50 7.67
N ASN A 248 13.66 22.23 6.52
CA ASN A 248 12.93 22.01 5.26
C ASN A 248 12.01 20.80 5.36
N ALA A 249 12.48 19.65 5.88
CA ALA A 249 11.64 18.47 6.06
C ALA A 249 10.46 18.75 7.00
N LYS A 250 10.71 19.45 8.13
CA LYS A 250 9.66 19.84 9.08
C LYS A 250 8.61 20.75 8.42
N ALA A 251 9.03 21.73 7.64
CA ALA A 251 8.13 22.65 6.93
C ALA A 251 7.27 21.90 5.89
N ILE A 252 7.88 20.98 5.13
CA ILE A 252 7.17 20.16 4.15
C ILE A 252 6.16 19.26 4.84
N ILE A 253 6.53 18.58 5.93
CA ILE A 253 5.63 17.69 6.68
C ILE A 253 4.46 18.49 7.27
N SER A 254 4.71 19.66 7.85
CA SER A 254 3.67 20.55 8.39
C SER A 254 2.68 21.00 7.28
N SER A 255 3.22 21.47 6.16
CA SER A 255 2.42 21.87 4.99
C SER A 255 1.58 20.71 4.47
N LEU A 256 2.12 19.51 4.47
CA LEU A 256 1.43 18.31 4.02
C LEU A 256 0.29 17.93 4.96
N ARG A 257 0.55 17.90 6.27
CA ARG A 257 -0.48 17.61 7.27
C ARG A 257 -1.63 18.61 7.20
N SER A 258 -1.34 19.90 6.95
CA SER A 258 -2.38 20.93 6.80
C SER A 258 -3.14 20.84 5.48
N THR A 259 -2.50 20.48 4.37
CA THR A 259 -3.11 20.53 3.04
C THR A 259 -3.78 19.22 2.65
N VAL A 260 -3.12 18.10 2.90
CA VAL A 260 -3.61 16.76 2.55
C VAL A 260 -4.44 16.17 3.69
N GLY A 261 -4.08 16.49 4.93
CA GLY A 261 -4.71 15.97 6.14
C GLY A 261 -6.20 16.34 6.30
N GLU A 262 -6.67 17.39 5.63
CA GLU A 262 -8.09 17.74 5.57
C GLU A 262 -8.93 16.67 4.85
N ASN A 263 -8.34 15.93 3.89
CA ASN A 263 -9.04 14.97 3.04
C ASN A 263 -8.56 13.53 3.22
N ILE A 264 -7.30 13.32 3.57
CA ILE A 264 -6.67 12.01 3.70
C ILE A 264 -5.83 12.02 4.97
N ARG A 265 -6.02 11.02 5.82
CA ARG A 265 -5.18 10.85 7.01
C ARG A 265 -3.70 10.79 6.60
N VAL A 266 -2.87 11.51 7.33
CA VAL A 266 -1.42 11.28 7.37
C VAL A 266 -1.13 10.62 8.71
N PHE A 267 -0.49 9.45 8.71
CA PHE A 267 -0.15 8.75 9.95
C PHE A 267 0.65 9.67 10.88
N ASN A 268 0.38 9.56 12.18
CA ASN A 268 1.17 10.30 13.18
C ASN A 268 2.60 9.77 13.23
N THR A 269 2.74 8.47 13.05
CA THR A 269 4.02 7.79 12.97
C THR A 269 4.78 8.19 11.70
N GLU A 270 6.05 8.52 11.87
CA GLU A 270 7.01 8.82 10.80
C GLU A 270 8.15 7.80 10.86
N ILE A 271 8.48 7.20 9.71
CA ILE A 271 9.58 6.23 9.62
C ILE A 271 10.87 7.01 9.31
N PRO A 272 11.86 7.03 10.23
CA PRO A 272 13.09 7.77 10.01
C PRO A 272 13.97 7.12 8.94
N HIS A 273 14.78 7.91 8.26
CA HIS A 273 15.83 7.39 7.38
C HIS A 273 16.87 6.64 8.20
N SER A 274 17.23 5.42 7.76
CA SER A 274 18.23 4.59 8.42
C SER A 274 18.92 3.65 7.43
N VAL A 275 20.23 3.57 7.53
CA VAL A 275 21.06 2.61 6.77
C VAL A 275 20.73 1.18 7.24
N ARG A 276 20.53 0.96 8.53
CA ARG A 276 20.18 -0.35 9.10
C ARG A 276 18.90 -0.93 8.52
N ALA A 277 17.90 -0.06 8.21
CA ALA A 277 16.69 -0.52 7.55
C ALA A 277 16.91 -1.01 6.11
N ALA A 278 17.95 -0.53 5.43
CA ALA A 278 18.35 -1.05 4.12
C ALA A 278 19.12 -2.37 4.24
N GLU A 279 19.92 -2.53 5.30
CA GLU A 279 20.68 -3.77 5.58
C GLU A 279 19.75 -4.96 5.88
N CYS A 280 18.58 -4.72 6.48
CA CYS A 280 17.61 -5.77 6.81
C CYS A 280 17.23 -6.63 5.61
N SER A 281 17.01 -6.03 4.44
CA SER A 281 16.63 -6.75 3.22
C SER A 281 17.75 -7.65 2.69
N VAL A 282 19.01 -7.29 2.92
CA VAL A 282 20.17 -8.09 2.54
C VAL A 282 20.32 -9.31 3.45
N GLU A 283 20.00 -9.15 4.75
CA GLU A 283 20.06 -10.21 5.74
C GLU A 283 18.82 -11.11 5.77
N GLY A 284 17.76 -10.73 5.07
CA GLY A 284 16.49 -11.48 5.08
C GLY A 284 15.78 -11.45 6.43
N LYS A 285 15.82 -10.30 7.14
CA LYS A 285 15.27 -10.11 8.47
C LYS A 285 14.49 -8.82 8.59
N SER A 286 13.53 -8.78 9.52
CA SER A 286 12.88 -7.52 9.88
C SER A 286 13.82 -6.61 10.68
N ILE A 287 13.43 -5.32 10.79
CA ILE A 287 14.13 -4.37 11.67
C ILE A 287 14.05 -4.80 13.15
N PHE A 288 13.01 -5.53 13.54
CA PHE A 288 12.85 -6.02 14.90
C PHE A 288 13.87 -7.10 15.26
N ALA A 289 14.29 -7.93 14.28
CA ALA A 289 15.35 -8.90 14.46
C ALA A 289 16.75 -8.30 14.30
N HIS A 290 16.91 -7.32 13.38
CA HIS A 290 18.21 -6.72 13.06
C HIS A 290 18.63 -5.61 14.04
N ASP A 291 17.71 -4.69 14.42
CA ASP A 291 17.98 -3.54 15.30
C ASP A 291 16.80 -3.26 16.23
N LYS A 292 16.52 -4.23 17.11
CA LYS A 292 15.34 -4.23 18.02
C LYS A 292 15.16 -2.95 18.82
N HIS A 293 16.25 -2.31 19.22
CA HIS A 293 16.24 -1.10 20.07
C HIS A 293 16.44 0.19 19.25
N GLY A 294 16.47 0.05 17.92
CA GLY A 294 16.67 1.18 17.01
C GLY A 294 15.42 2.04 16.85
N LYS A 295 15.64 3.28 16.38
CA LYS A 295 14.55 4.24 16.16
C LYS A 295 13.55 3.76 15.11
N VAL A 296 14.00 2.98 14.11
CA VAL A 296 13.13 2.45 13.07
C VAL A 296 12.24 1.33 13.62
N ALA A 297 12.77 0.45 14.46
CA ALA A 297 11.99 -0.58 15.14
C ALA A 297 10.89 0.05 16.02
N ALA A 298 11.25 1.07 16.82
CA ALA A 298 10.29 1.82 17.61
C ALA A 298 9.21 2.51 16.75
N ALA A 299 9.59 3.03 15.57
CA ALA A 299 8.64 3.66 14.66
C ALA A 299 7.67 2.63 14.05
N TYR A 300 8.13 1.44 13.65
CA TYR A 300 7.23 0.39 13.15
C TYR A 300 6.35 -0.20 14.25
N ASP A 301 6.83 -0.30 15.50
CA ASP A 301 5.98 -0.66 16.63
C ASP A 301 4.85 0.37 16.85
N ALA A 302 5.18 1.67 16.77
CA ALA A 302 4.20 2.75 16.84
C ALA A 302 3.19 2.69 15.67
N LEU A 303 3.67 2.42 14.45
CA LEU A 303 2.80 2.23 13.28
C LEU A 303 1.84 1.06 13.46
N THR A 304 2.32 -0.07 13.97
CA THR A 304 1.52 -1.25 14.26
C THR A 304 0.38 -0.90 15.23
N LYS A 305 0.68 -0.18 16.29
CA LYS A 305 -0.33 0.31 17.24
C LYS A 305 -1.32 1.27 16.59
N GLU A 306 -0.86 2.17 15.75
CA GLU A 306 -1.73 3.13 15.05
C GLU A 306 -2.67 2.42 14.05
N VAL A 307 -2.17 1.44 13.29
CA VAL A 307 -2.98 0.63 12.36
C VAL A 307 -4.04 -0.19 13.10
N THR A 308 -3.67 -0.87 14.18
CA THR A 308 -4.61 -1.67 14.97
C THR A 308 -5.67 -0.82 15.68
N GLN A 309 -5.34 0.40 16.09
CA GLN A 309 -6.31 1.35 16.66
C GLN A 309 -7.32 1.83 15.62
N ILE A 310 -6.88 2.09 14.39
CA ILE A 310 -7.77 2.47 13.28
C ILE A 310 -8.83 1.39 13.06
N GLU A 311 -8.44 0.13 13.04
CA GLU A 311 -9.38 -0.98 12.81
C GLU A 311 -10.34 -1.14 13.99
N ARG A 312 -9.87 -1.13 15.24
CA ARG A 312 -10.74 -1.19 16.43
C ARG A 312 -11.77 -0.06 16.49
N GLN A 313 -11.40 1.15 16.07
CA GLN A 313 -12.34 2.27 16.00
C GLN A 313 -13.42 2.01 14.94
N LYS A 314 -13.07 1.47 13.79
CA LYS A 314 -14.01 1.14 12.72
C LYS A 314 -15.00 0.06 13.15
N ASP A 315 -14.54 -0.97 13.84
CA ASP A 315 -15.39 -2.07 14.32
C ASP A 315 -16.40 -1.56 15.35
N ARG A 316 -16.01 -0.66 16.25
CA ARG A 316 -16.94 -0.01 17.18
C ARG A 316 -18.05 0.77 16.48
N PHE A 317 -17.69 1.58 15.47
CA PHE A 317 -18.70 2.32 14.69
C PHE A 317 -19.65 1.41 13.90
N ARG A 318 -19.18 0.21 13.48
CA ARG A 318 -20.04 -0.79 12.84
C ARG A 318 -21.01 -1.41 13.83
N SER A 319 -20.57 -1.75 15.04
CA SER A 319 -21.41 -2.34 16.09
C SER A 319 -22.45 -1.35 16.64
N ASP A 320 -22.13 -0.06 16.72
CA ASP A 320 -23.02 0.98 17.23
C ASP A 320 -24.04 1.45 16.18
N GLY A 321 -23.74 1.28 14.88
CA GLY A 321 -24.66 1.61 13.77
C GLY A 321 -25.70 0.53 13.45
N VAL A 322 -25.66 -0.61 14.14
CA VAL A 322 -26.59 -1.75 13.98
C VAL A 322 -27.64 -1.80 15.12
N ARG A 323 -27.70 -0.79 15.99
CA ARG A 323 -28.72 -0.67 17.01
C ARG A 323 -29.82 0.29 16.62
#